data_63cf62a13ccb9daac9ff3cb8288de854
#
_entry.id   63cf62a13ccb9daac9ff3cb8288de854
#
_cell.length_a   1.000
_cell.length_b   1.000
_cell.length_c   1.000
_cell.angle_alpha   90.00
_cell.angle_beta   90.00
_cell.angle_gamma   90.00
#
_symmetry.space_group_name_H-M   'P 1'
#
loop_
_entity.id
_entity.type
_entity.pdbx_description
1 polymer ?
#
loop_
_entity_poly.entity_id
_entity_poly.type
_entity_poly.pdbx_seq_one_letter_code
_entity_poly.pdbx_strand_id
1 'polypeptide(L)'
;MSKKSIKEIDSRLKMAEDAEREQLMKVYAPDDRAGVQKLLEKYRKQKEKLLAEKERLAKMRQYEEKYADYAFICGIDEVGRGPLAGPVVAGAVILPKECEILYINDSKKLSAAKRDELYDEIMDKAVAVGLGMASPARIDEINILQATYEAMRQAIGNLKVKPDLLLNDAVTIPEVVIPQVPIIKGDAKSVSIAAASIVAKVTRDRLMEEYDKVLPGYGFASNKGYGSTEHIKALQTLGPTPIHRRSFIGHFV
;
A
#
# COMPACT_ATOMS: atom_id res chain seq x y z
N MET A 1 -50.45 6.72 9.53
CA MET A 1 -49.47 6.55 8.43
C MET A 1 -48.98 5.09 8.44
N SER A 2 -49.00 4.44 7.28
CA SER A 2 -48.50 3.04 7.19
C SER A 2 -47.03 2.98 7.59
N LYS A 3 -46.64 2.05 8.51
CA LYS A 3 -45.26 1.83 8.88
C LYS A 3 -44.47 1.37 7.66
N LYS A 4 -43.40 2.08 7.28
CA LYS A 4 -42.53 1.68 6.17
C LYS A 4 -41.96 0.29 6.37
N SER A 5 -41.76 -0.46 5.30
CA SER A 5 -41.09 -1.76 5.36
C SER A 5 -39.63 -1.61 5.73
N ILE A 6 -39.01 -2.64 6.33
CA ILE A 6 -37.59 -2.63 6.70
C ILE A 6 -36.71 -2.38 5.46
N LYS A 7 -37.10 -2.94 4.31
CA LYS A 7 -36.40 -2.75 3.02
C LYS A 7 -36.42 -1.29 2.55
N GLU A 8 -37.55 -0.60 2.71
CA GLU A 8 -37.66 0.83 2.38
C GLU A 8 -36.83 1.69 3.33
N ILE A 9 -36.79 1.34 4.62
CA ILE A 9 -35.96 2.03 5.62
C ILE A 9 -34.47 1.85 5.27
N ASP A 10 -34.04 0.61 4.94
CA ASP A 10 -32.65 0.32 4.54
C ASP A 10 -32.25 1.12 3.29
N SER A 11 -33.11 1.11 2.25
CA SER A 11 -32.86 1.87 1.03
C SER A 11 -32.69 3.36 1.29
N ARG A 12 -33.54 3.95 2.14
CA ARG A 12 -33.43 5.38 2.50
C ARG A 12 -32.16 5.70 3.26
N LEU A 13 -31.80 4.85 4.27
CA LEU A 13 -30.56 5.03 5.04
C LEU A 13 -29.31 4.85 4.16
N LYS A 14 -29.39 3.96 3.17
CA LYS A 14 -28.28 3.72 2.23
C LYS A 14 -28.05 4.89 1.28
N MET A 15 -29.11 5.53 0.79
CA MET A 15 -29.06 6.63 -0.18
C MET A 15 -28.81 7.99 0.47
N ALA A 16 -29.08 8.12 1.76
CA ALA A 16 -28.93 9.37 2.51
C ALA A 16 -27.45 9.74 2.73
N GLU A 17 -27.14 11.02 2.61
CA GLU A 17 -25.86 11.58 3.07
C GLU A 17 -25.75 11.50 4.61
N ASP A 18 -24.55 11.63 5.16
CA ASP A 18 -24.27 11.35 6.58
C ASP A 18 -25.16 12.14 7.54
N ALA A 19 -25.35 13.45 7.28
CA ALA A 19 -26.21 14.30 8.10
C ALA A 19 -27.69 13.89 8.03
N GLU A 20 -28.18 13.60 6.84
CA GLU A 20 -29.55 13.11 6.63
C GLU A 20 -29.76 11.73 7.24
N ARG A 21 -28.76 10.84 7.08
CA ARG A 21 -28.79 9.49 7.67
C ARG A 21 -28.90 9.53 9.19
N GLU A 22 -28.22 10.45 9.85
CA GLU A 22 -28.36 10.66 11.30
C GLU A 22 -29.79 11.10 11.69
N GLN A 23 -30.37 12.00 10.93
CA GLN A 23 -31.76 12.44 11.18
C GLN A 23 -32.73 11.27 10.96
N LEU A 24 -32.58 10.51 9.90
CA LEU A 24 -33.41 9.33 9.62
C LEU A 24 -33.25 8.26 10.72
N MET A 25 -32.06 8.05 11.23
CA MET A 25 -31.84 7.11 12.34
C MET A 25 -32.56 7.55 13.62
N LYS A 26 -32.60 8.87 13.91
CA LYS A 26 -33.39 9.42 15.04
C LYS A 26 -34.90 9.22 14.81
N VAL A 27 -35.37 9.42 13.59
CA VAL A 27 -36.79 9.23 13.22
C VAL A 27 -37.21 7.75 13.39
N TYR A 28 -36.34 6.81 13.03
CA TYR A 28 -36.65 5.38 13.15
C TYR A 28 -36.27 4.75 14.50
N ALA A 29 -35.56 5.46 15.39
CA ALA A 29 -35.17 4.94 16.70
C ALA A 29 -36.34 4.46 17.57
N PRO A 30 -37.55 5.09 17.58
CA PRO A 30 -38.70 4.64 18.30
C PRO A 30 -39.38 3.38 17.71
N ASP A 31 -39.00 2.91 16.54
CA ASP A 31 -39.58 1.71 15.92
C ASP A 31 -39.03 0.45 16.59
N ASP A 32 -39.88 -0.24 17.37
CA ASP A 32 -39.54 -1.40 18.20
C ASP A 32 -39.34 -2.72 17.45
N ARG A 33 -39.61 -2.74 16.13
CA ARG A 33 -39.41 -3.93 15.31
C ARG A 33 -37.93 -4.36 15.33
N ALA A 34 -37.69 -5.61 15.72
CA ALA A 34 -36.34 -6.17 15.85
C ALA A 34 -35.48 -5.99 14.57
N GLY A 35 -36.11 -6.10 13.36
CA GLY A 35 -35.41 -5.87 12.10
C GLY A 35 -34.99 -4.42 11.88
N VAL A 36 -35.78 -3.43 12.39
CA VAL A 36 -35.40 -2.01 12.33
C VAL A 36 -34.27 -1.73 13.31
N GLN A 37 -34.36 -2.21 14.54
CA GLN A 37 -33.31 -2.03 15.54
C GLN A 37 -31.98 -2.63 15.08
N LYS A 38 -31.98 -3.85 14.50
CA LYS A 38 -30.77 -4.47 13.91
C LYS A 38 -30.21 -3.65 12.75
N LEU A 39 -31.05 -3.04 11.95
CA LEU A 39 -30.63 -2.16 10.87
C LEU A 39 -29.97 -0.89 11.38
N LEU A 40 -30.58 -0.22 12.36
CA LEU A 40 -30.01 0.98 12.99
C LEU A 40 -28.65 0.68 13.66
N GLU A 41 -28.55 -0.46 14.33
CA GLU A 41 -27.28 -0.90 14.95
C GLU A 41 -26.19 -1.16 13.90
N LYS A 42 -26.53 -1.74 12.74
CA LYS A 42 -25.61 -1.89 11.61
C LYS A 42 -25.03 -0.52 11.17
N TYR A 43 -25.90 0.49 10.99
CA TYR A 43 -25.46 1.83 10.56
C TYR A 43 -24.68 2.57 11.65
N ARG A 44 -25.00 2.40 12.95
CA ARG A 44 -24.20 2.92 14.05
C ARG A 44 -22.78 2.36 14.01
N LYS A 45 -22.64 1.05 13.91
CA LYS A 45 -21.33 0.38 13.84
C LYS A 45 -20.54 0.79 12.61
N GLN A 46 -21.20 1.01 11.48
CA GLN A 46 -20.53 1.53 10.26
C GLN A 46 -19.98 2.94 10.49
N LYS A 47 -20.77 3.82 11.11
CA LYS A 47 -20.33 5.18 11.44
C LYS A 47 -19.17 5.17 12.44
N GLU A 48 -19.27 4.37 13.51
CA GLU A 48 -18.19 4.24 14.51
C GLU A 48 -16.89 3.76 13.87
N LYS A 49 -16.97 2.76 12.98
CA LYS A 49 -15.80 2.28 12.22
C LYS A 49 -15.19 3.36 11.32
N LEU A 50 -16.03 4.14 10.65
CA LEU A 50 -15.56 5.22 9.79
C LEU A 50 -14.88 6.33 10.60
N LEU A 51 -15.46 6.72 11.74
CA LEU A 51 -14.87 7.72 12.63
C LEU A 51 -13.52 7.25 13.20
N ALA A 52 -13.45 6.01 13.67
CA ALA A 52 -12.20 5.41 14.15
C ALA A 52 -11.13 5.36 13.05
N GLU A 53 -11.53 5.08 11.80
CA GLU A 53 -10.62 5.09 10.66
C GLU A 53 -10.11 6.50 10.33
N LYS A 54 -10.98 7.50 10.37
CA LYS A 54 -10.58 8.91 10.17
C LYS A 54 -9.62 9.39 11.26
N GLU A 55 -9.85 9.02 12.52
CA GLU A 55 -8.92 9.30 13.61
C GLU A 55 -7.57 8.60 13.42
N ARG A 56 -7.58 7.33 12.95
CA ARG A 56 -6.36 6.60 12.63
C ARG A 56 -5.58 7.26 11.50
N LEU A 57 -6.29 7.66 10.44
CA LEU A 57 -5.71 8.33 9.29
C LEU A 57 -5.10 9.69 9.68
N ALA A 58 -5.80 10.48 10.51
CA ALA A 58 -5.27 11.72 11.05
C ALA A 58 -3.94 11.50 11.79
N LYS A 59 -3.85 10.45 12.61
CA LYS A 59 -2.57 10.09 13.28
C LYS A 59 -1.48 9.70 12.28
N MET A 60 -1.81 9.04 11.17
CA MET A 60 -0.84 8.72 10.12
C MET A 60 -0.37 9.93 9.31
N ARG A 61 -1.09 11.05 9.35
CA ARG A 61 -0.71 12.30 8.67
C ARG A 61 0.21 13.20 9.48
N GLN A 62 0.57 12.81 10.69
CA GLN A 62 1.36 13.64 11.63
C GLN A 62 2.68 14.18 11.04
N TYR A 63 3.32 13.45 10.14
CA TYR A 63 4.56 13.90 9.50
C TYR A 63 4.28 14.86 8.35
N GLU A 64 3.29 14.58 7.53
CA GLU A 64 2.85 15.48 6.46
C GLU A 64 2.37 16.82 7.05
N GLU A 65 1.64 16.79 8.16
CA GLU A 65 1.19 17.99 8.90
C GLU A 65 2.36 18.74 9.54
N LYS A 66 3.30 18.02 10.17
CA LYS A 66 4.51 18.62 10.77
C LYS A 66 5.35 19.39 9.74
N TYR A 67 5.36 18.94 8.51
CA TYR A 67 6.15 19.50 7.41
C TYR A 67 5.26 20.19 6.35
N ALA A 68 4.09 20.70 6.75
CA ALA A 68 3.10 21.30 5.85
C ALA A 68 3.60 22.53 5.06
N ASP A 69 4.71 23.14 5.49
CA ASP A 69 5.36 24.26 4.76
C ASP A 69 5.99 23.81 3.43
N TYR A 70 6.32 22.53 3.28
CA TYR A 70 6.79 21.96 2.02
C TYR A 70 5.61 21.78 1.05
N ALA A 71 5.82 22.12 -0.23
CA ALA A 71 4.75 22.02 -1.24
C ALA A 71 4.50 20.58 -1.68
N PHE A 72 5.58 19.81 -1.90
CA PHE A 72 5.55 18.46 -2.44
C PHE A 72 6.32 17.48 -1.55
N ILE A 73 5.62 16.91 -0.58
CA ILE A 73 6.14 15.86 0.31
C ILE A 73 6.00 14.52 -0.40
N CYS A 74 7.10 13.80 -0.54
CA CYS A 74 7.15 12.49 -1.18
C CYS A 74 7.41 11.39 -0.16
N GLY A 75 6.55 10.40 -0.09
CA GLY A 75 6.81 9.15 0.63
C GLY A 75 7.61 8.18 -0.22
N ILE A 76 8.56 7.47 0.39
CA ILE A 76 9.40 6.46 -0.27
C ILE A 76 9.44 5.19 0.56
N ASP A 77 9.21 4.06 -0.12
CA ASP A 77 9.35 2.71 0.45
C ASP A 77 9.82 1.72 -0.62
N GLU A 78 10.32 0.57 -0.18
CA GLU A 78 10.77 -0.51 -1.07
C GLU A 78 10.13 -1.86 -0.72
N VAL A 79 10.13 -2.74 -1.70
CA VAL A 79 9.71 -4.14 -1.57
C VAL A 79 10.66 -5.07 -2.30
N GLY A 80 10.79 -6.28 -1.79
CA GLY A 80 11.56 -7.30 -2.49
C GLY A 80 13.04 -7.34 -2.11
N ARG A 81 13.42 -6.93 -0.90
CA ARG A 81 14.82 -7.08 -0.42
C ARG A 81 15.18 -8.52 -0.09
N GLY A 82 14.27 -9.26 0.57
CA GLY A 82 14.52 -10.62 1.05
C GLY A 82 14.25 -11.80 0.10
N PRO A 83 13.53 -11.69 -1.03
CA PRO A 83 13.28 -12.80 -1.93
C PRO A 83 14.55 -13.37 -2.56
N LEU A 84 14.51 -14.68 -2.91
CA LEU A 84 15.54 -15.40 -3.65
C LEU A 84 15.51 -15.08 -5.16
N ALA A 85 14.38 -14.57 -5.66
CA ALA A 85 14.17 -14.24 -7.07
C ALA A 85 13.41 -12.94 -7.26
N GLY A 86 13.63 -12.31 -8.42
CA GLY A 86 12.96 -11.07 -8.82
C GLY A 86 13.70 -9.81 -8.34
N PRO A 87 13.30 -8.63 -8.85
CA PRO A 87 13.94 -7.35 -8.53
C PRO A 87 13.59 -6.86 -7.12
N VAL A 88 14.38 -5.90 -6.62
CA VAL A 88 13.92 -4.95 -5.61
C VAL A 88 13.20 -3.81 -6.34
N VAL A 89 12.08 -3.36 -5.81
CA VAL A 89 11.25 -2.28 -6.38
C VAL A 89 11.04 -1.21 -5.32
N ALA A 90 11.26 0.04 -5.68
CA ALA A 90 10.96 1.20 -4.84
C ALA A 90 9.82 2.01 -5.45
N GLY A 91 8.96 2.54 -4.59
CA GLY A 91 7.92 3.50 -4.91
C GLY A 91 8.24 4.87 -4.33
N ALA A 92 7.89 5.91 -5.07
CA ALA A 92 7.91 7.30 -4.64
C ALA A 92 6.54 7.92 -4.95
N VAL A 93 5.84 8.45 -3.94
CA VAL A 93 4.48 8.96 -4.10
C VAL A 93 4.34 10.33 -3.46
N ILE A 94 3.83 11.29 -4.23
CA ILE A 94 3.42 12.61 -3.75
C ILE A 94 1.89 12.65 -3.74
N LEU A 95 1.30 12.76 -2.55
CA LEU A 95 -0.14 12.93 -2.39
C LEU A 95 -0.51 14.41 -2.29
N PRO A 96 -1.72 14.82 -2.72
CA PRO A 96 -2.25 16.15 -2.40
C PRO A 96 -2.35 16.34 -0.87
N LYS A 97 -2.13 17.57 -0.38
CA LYS A 97 -2.16 17.87 1.06
C LYS A 97 -3.46 17.46 1.75
N GLU A 98 -4.59 17.64 1.09
CA GLU A 98 -5.92 17.32 1.62
C GLU A 98 -6.42 15.93 1.17
N CYS A 99 -5.53 15.09 0.64
CA CYS A 99 -5.92 13.76 0.15
C CYS A 99 -6.31 12.84 1.31
N GLU A 100 -7.51 12.31 1.26
CA GLU A 100 -8.00 11.26 2.16
C GLU A 100 -8.10 9.94 1.40
N ILE A 101 -7.31 8.94 1.81
CA ILE A 101 -7.36 7.56 1.31
C ILE A 101 -7.64 6.67 2.52
N LEU A 102 -8.92 6.27 2.65
CA LEU A 102 -9.36 5.46 3.79
C LEU A 102 -8.76 4.06 3.73
N TYR A 103 -8.39 3.55 4.91
CA TYR A 103 -7.83 2.21 5.11
C TYR A 103 -6.42 2.00 4.54
N ILE A 104 -5.75 3.07 4.07
CA ILE A 104 -4.33 3.00 3.73
C ILE A 104 -3.52 2.55 4.95
N ASN A 105 -2.58 1.62 4.75
CA ASN A 105 -1.78 1.03 5.84
C ASN A 105 -0.53 0.38 5.24
N ASP A 106 0.38 -0.09 6.11
CA ASP A 106 1.44 -1.03 5.77
C ASP A 106 0.91 -2.12 4.81
N SER A 107 1.51 -2.22 3.63
CA SER A 107 1.05 -3.09 2.55
C SER A 107 0.99 -4.58 2.94
N LYS A 108 1.78 -5.00 3.94
CA LYS A 108 1.81 -6.38 4.45
C LYS A 108 0.61 -6.72 5.34
N LYS A 109 -0.07 -5.69 5.88
CA LYS A 109 -1.29 -5.85 6.71
C LYS A 109 -2.57 -5.87 5.89
N LEU A 110 -2.49 -5.57 4.62
CA LEU A 110 -3.63 -5.52 3.70
C LEU A 110 -3.79 -6.85 2.97
N SER A 111 -5.05 -7.24 2.69
CA SER A 111 -5.32 -8.31 1.73
C SER A 111 -4.91 -7.90 0.31
N ALA A 112 -4.67 -8.87 -0.59
CA ALA A 112 -4.32 -8.58 -1.98
C ALA A 112 -5.39 -7.71 -2.66
N ALA A 113 -6.68 -8.06 -2.52
CA ALA A 113 -7.79 -7.29 -3.09
C ALA A 113 -7.84 -5.84 -2.56
N LYS A 114 -7.57 -5.64 -1.24
CA LYS A 114 -7.56 -4.28 -0.69
C LYS A 114 -6.34 -3.48 -1.14
N ARG A 115 -5.18 -4.14 -1.35
CA ARG A 115 -4.01 -3.47 -1.94
C ARG A 115 -4.27 -3.03 -3.39
N ASP A 116 -4.91 -3.86 -4.20
CA ASP A 116 -5.25 -3.51 -5.58
C ASP A 116 -6.24 -2.33 -5.62
N GLU A 117 -7.29 -2.34 -4.79
CA GLU A 117 -8.23 -1.22 -4.66
C GLU A 117 -7.51 0.09 -4.28
N LEU A 118 -6.65 0.04 -3.27
CA LEU A 118 -5.90 1.20 -2.82
C LEU A 118 -4.84 1.65 -3.83
N TYR A 119 -4.22 0.72 -4.56
CA TYR A 119 -3.31 1.04 -5.65
C TYR A 119 -4.01 1.90 -6.71
N ASP A 120 -5.19 1.48 -7.16
CA ASP A 120 -5.95 2.22 -8.17
C ASP A 120 -6.36 3.61 -7.63
N GLU A 121 -6.79 3.69 -6.38
CA GLU A 121 -7.14 4.97 -5.72
C GLU A 121 -5.91 5.89 -5.58
N ILE A 122 -4.73 5.36 -5.23
CA ILE A 122 -3.48 6.13 -5.15
C ILE A 122 -3.08 6.63 -6.53
N MET A 123 -3.14 5.79 -7.56
CA MET A 123 -2.78 6.16 -8.93
C MET A 123 -3.68 7.26 -9.50
N ASP A 124 -4.96 7.28 -9.12
CA ASP A 124 -5.93 8.30 -9.52
C ASP A 124 -5.72 9.63 -8.78
N LYS A 125 -5.43 9.58 -7.48
CA LYS A 125 -5.37 10.78 -6.61
C LYS A 125 -3.99 11.42 -6.50
N ALA A 126 -2.91 10.68 -6.73
CA ALA A 126 -1.56 11.19 -6.50
C ALA A 126 -1.18 12.32 -7.46
N VAL A 127 -0.49 13.32 -6.94
CA VAL A 127 0.14 14.39 -7.75
C VAL A 127 1.21 13.82 -8.68
N ALA A 128 2.00 12.87 -8.14
CA ALA A 128 3.01 12.15 -8.91
C ALA A 128 3.30 10.79 -8.27
N VAL A 129 3.56 9.80 -9.12
CA VAL A 129 4.05 8.48 -8.74
C VAL A 129 5.29 8.17 -9.57
N GLY A 130 6.35 7.72 -8.91
CA GLY A 130 7.57 7.24 -9.52
C GLY A 130 7.89 5.82 -9.04
N LEU A 131 8.38 4.99 -9.93
CA LEU A 131 8.84 3.64 -9.65
C LEU A 131 10.29 3.48 -10.08
N GLY A 132 11.06 2.72 -9.31
CA GLY A 132 12.41 2.34 -9.65
C GLY A 132 12.66 0.88 -9.30
N MET A 133 13.56 0.24 -10.03
CA MET A 133 13.86 -1.18 -9.82
C MET A 133 15.35 -1.45 -10.03
N ALA A 134 15.88 -2.42 -9.27
CA ALA A 134 17.16 -3.03 -9.56
C ALA A 134 16.98 -4.52 -9.80
N SER A 135 17.55 -5.00 -10.91
CA SER A 135 17.44 -6.40 -11.34
C SER A 135 18.18 -7.36 -10.41
N PRO A 136 17.85 -8.67 -10.46
CA PRO A 136 18.63 -9.69 -9.74
C PRO A 136 20.13 -9.65 -10.03
N ALA A 137 20.52 -9.47 -11.28
CA ALA A 137 21.93 -9.34 -11.66
C ALA A 137 22.59 -8.11 -11.02
N ARG A 138 21.86 -6.98 -10.97
CA ARG A 138 22.36 -5.76 -10.32
C ARG A 138 22.48 -5.93 -8.81
N ILE A 139 21.54 -6.65 -8.18
CA ILE A 139 21.63 -7.01 -6.75
C ILE A 139 22.88 -7.85 -6.47
N ASP A 140 23.17 -8.82 -7.32
CA ASP A 140 24.36 -9.67 -7.18
C ASP A 140 25.68 -8.88 -7.37
N GLU A 141 25.66 -7.85 -8.23
CA GLU A 141 26.82 -7.01 -8.52
C GLU A 141 27.17 -6.05 -7.38
N ILE A 142 26.16 -5.33 -6.83
CA ILE A 142 26.39 -4.21 -5.90
C ILE A 142 25.85 -4.44 -4.49
N ASN A 143 25.32 -5.60 -4.19
CA ASN A 143 24.53 -6.04 -3.03
C ASN A 143 23.14 -5.39 -2.91
N ILE A 144 22.29 -6.01 -2.06
CA ILE A 144 20.90 -5.61 -1.91
C ILE A 144 20.70 -4.19 -1.34
N LEU A 145 21.60 -3.72 -0.48
CA LEU A 145 21.49 -2.39 0.11
C LEU A 145 21.71 -1.31 -0.96
N GLN A 146 22.78 -1.42 -1.72
CA GLN A 146 23.09 -0.47 -2.79
C GLN A 146 22.06 -0.52 -3.92
N ALA A 147 21.61 -1.73 -4.29
CA ALA A 147 20.53 -1.92 -5.25
C ALA A 147 19.19 -1.29 -4.80
N THR A 148 18.89 -1.35 -3.50
CA THR A 148 17.73 -0.67 -2.92
C THR A 148 17.86 0.86 -3.06
N TYR A 149 19.02 1.43 -2.72
CA TYR A 149 19.25 2.86 -2.90
C TYR A 149 19.18 3.30 -4.37
N GLU A 150 19.73 2.48 -5.27
CA GLU A 150 19.62 2.73 -6.72
C GLU A 150 18.16 2.74 -7.17
N ALA A 151 17.35 1.77 -6.76
CA ALA A 151 15.92 1.72 -7.06
C ALA A 151 15.17 2.95 -6.49
N MET A 152 15.48 3.37 -5.26
CA MET A 152 14.90 4.58 -4.65
C MET A 152 15.27 5.85 -5.43
N ARG A 153 16.53 6.02 -5.82
CA ARG A 153 16.95 7.17 -6.66
C ARG A 153 16.26 7.18 -8.01
N GLN A 154 16.09 6.02 -8.63
CA GLN A 154 15.31 5.89 -9.88
C GLN A 154 13.84 6.27 -9.68
N ALA A 155 13.21 5.82 -8.57
CA ALA A 155 11.84 6.17 -8.26
C ALA A 155 11.66 7.69 -8.11
N ILE A 156 12.56 8.35 -7.39
CA ILE A 156 12.58 9.83 -7.26
C ILE A 156 12.77 10.50 -8.62
N GLY A 157 13.73 10.01 -9.43
CA GLY A 157 14.04 10.57 -10.75
C GLY A 157 12.89 10.41 -11.77
N ASN A 158 12.04 9.40 -11.60
CA ASN A 158 10.88 9.12 -12.45
C ASN A 158 9.60 9.89 -12.05
N LEU A 159 9.64 10.67 -10.97
CA LEU A 159 8.53 11.55 -10.61
C LEU A 159 8.38 12.69 -11.62
N LYS A 160 7.15 12.91 -12.10
CA LYS A 160 6.82 14.05 -13.00
C LYS A 160 6.86 15.40 -12.29
N VAL A 161 6.73 15.40 -10.97
CA VAL A 161 6.82 16.60 -10.11
C VAL A 161 7.99 16.38 -9.15
N LYS A 162 8.90 17.35 -9.07
CA LYS A 162 10.06 17.28 -8.19
C LYS A 162 9.62 17.49 -6.73
N PRO A 163 9.91 16.55 -5.82
CA PRO A 163 9.63 16.74 -4.39
C PRO A 163 10.60 17.75 -3.76
N ASP A 164 10.16 18.43 -2.71
CA ASP A 164 10.96 19.33 -1.89
C ASP A 164 11.25 18.76 -0.49
N LEU A 165 10.58 17.67 -0.10
CA LEU A 165 10.88 16.86 1.08
C LEU A 165 10.62 15.38 0.81
N LEU A 166 11.49 14.50 1.32
CA LEU A 166 11.30 13.06 1.29
C LEU A 166 11.02 12.53 2.70
N LEU A 167 9.97 11.72 2.83
CA LEU A 167 9.71 10.87 3.99
C LEU A 167 10.05 9.43 3.61
N ASN A 168 11.09 8.86 4.22
CA ASN A 168 11.60 7.55 3.84
C ASN A 168 11.31 6.51 4.93
N ASP A 169 10.97 5.26 4.57
CA ASP A 169 10.91 4.19 5.56
C ASP A 169 12.33 3.83 6.02
N ALA A 170 12.64 4.20 7.26
CA ALA A 170 13.82 3.87 8.05
C ALA A 170 15.21 4.24 7.48
N VAL A 171 15.33 4.77 6.25
CA VAL A 171 16.63 5.01 5.60
C VAL A 171 16.84 6.47 5.18
N THR A 172 18.10 6.89 5.11
CA THR A 172 18.51 8.08 4.35
C THR A 172 19.17 7.61 3.06
N ILE A 173 18.67 8.09 1.92
CA ILE A 173 19.11 7.67 0.59
C ILE A 173 20.36 8.47 0.22
N PRO A 174 21.51 7.82 0.01
CA PRO A 174 22.75 8.51 -0.38
C PRO A 174 22.61 9.20 -1.75
N GLU A 175 23.39 10.25 -1.98
CA GLU A 175 23.48 10.99 -3.24
C GLU A 175 22.17 11.72 -3.64
N VAL A 176 21.25 11.92 -2.70
CA VAL A 176 20.02 12.69 -2.89
C VAL A 176 20.13 13.98 -2.07
N VAL A 177 20.09 15.12 -2.76
CA VAL A 177 20.26 16.46 -2.14
C VAL A 177 18.95 17.03 -1.58
N ILE A 178 17.81 16.40 -1.88
CA ILE A 178 16.51 16.81 -1.34
C ILE A 178 16.51 16.51 0.16
N PRO A 179 15.97 17.40 1.02
CA PRO A 179 15.80 17.14 2.45
C PRO A 179 15.09 15.82 2.72
N GLN A 180 15.59 15.04 3.70
CA GLN A 180 15.09 13.70 3.99
C GLN A 180 14.75 13.54 5.47
N VAL A 181 13.67 12.85 5.76
CA VAL A 181 13.26 12.46 7.12
C VAL A 181 13.10 10.94 7.16
N PRO A 182 14.06 10.20 7.73
CA PRO A 182 13.91 8.77 7.92
C PRO A 182 12.93 8.48 9.07
N ILE A 183 11.94 7.64 8.83
CA ILE A 183 10.88 7.30 9.80
C ILE A 183 10.85 5.80 10.00
N ILE A 184 11.24 5.33 11.18
CA ILE A 184 11.19 3.89 11.52
C ILE A 184 9.74 3.43 11.54
N LYS A 185 9.43 2.40 10.73
CA LYS A 185 8.06 1.92 10.43
C LYS A 185 7.21 3.03 9.83
N GLY A 186 7.77 3.71 8.85
CA GLY A 186 7.15 4.85 8.19
C GLY A 186 5.86 4.49 7.47
N ASP A 187 5.78 3.30 6.89
CA ASP A 187 4.60 2.71 6.26
C ASP A 187 3.36 2.61 7.18
N ALA A 188 3.58 2.57 8.50
CA ALA A 188 2.50 2.60 9.51
C ALA A 188 2.25 3.99 10.11
N LYS A 189 3.07 5.02 9.78
CA LYS A 189 3.07 6.33 10.44
C LYS A 189 2.91 7.53 9.50
N SER A 190 3.08 7.33 8.20
CA SER A 190 2.98 8.35 7.15
C SER A 190 2.09 7.82 6.03
N VAL A 191 1.11 8.60 5.63
CA VAL A 191 0.21 8.23 4.51
C VAL A 191 0.96 8.19 3.19
N SER A 192 1.95 9.06 2.99
CA SER A 192 2.77 9.12 1.78
C SER A 192 3.69 7.89 1.66
N ILE A 193 4.31 7.45 2.77
CA ILE A 193 5.13 6.23 2.78
C ILE A 193 4.25 4.99 2.58
N ALA A 194 3.07 4.93 3.23
CA ALA A 194 2.11 3.83 3.04
C ALA A 194 1.64 3.73 1.57
N ALA A 195 1.41 4.88 0.91
CA ALA A 195 1.09 4.92 -0.51
C ALA A 195 2.24 4.36 -1.37
N ALA A 196 3.48 4.77 -1.10
CA ALA A 196 4.67 4.26 -1.78
C ALA A 196 4.85 2.74 -1.58
N SER A 197 4.63 2.25 -0.35
CA SER A 197 4.65 0.83 0.01
C SER A 197 3.65 0.01 -0.83
N ILE A 198 2.40 0.47 -0.93
CA ILE A 198 1.35 -0.19 -1.71
C ILE A 198 1.71 -0.20 -3.20
N VAL A 199 2.13 0.94 -3.75
CA VAL A 199 2.48 1.07 -5.17
C VAL A 199 3.64 0.15 -5.53
N ALA A 200 4.71 0.16 -4.74
CA ALA A 200 5.85 -0.72 -4.95
C ALA A 200 5.44 -2.20 -4.84
N LYS A 201 4.64 -2.55 -3.81
CA LYS A 201 4.21 -3.93 -3.55
C LYS A 201 3.33 -4.49 -4.66
N VAL A 202 2.31 -3.76 -5.08
CA VAL A 202 1.40 -4.22 -6.16
C VAL A 202 2.16 -4.34 -7.47
N THR A 203 3.00 -3.36 -7.81
CA THR A 203 3.82 -3.41 -9.01
C THR A 203 4.73 -4.63 -9.04
N ARG A 204 5.44 -4.91 -7.93
CA ARG A 204 6.32 -6.07 -7.85
C ARG A 204 5.54 -7.39 -7.89
N ASP A 205 4.43 -7.49 -7.18
CA ASP A 205 3.64 -8.72 -7.13
C ASP A 205 3.08 -9.07 -8.51
N ARG A 206 2.56 -8.09 -9.26
CA ARG A 206 2.11 -8.26 -10.66
C ARG A 206 3.27 -8.71 -11.57
N LEU A 207 4.46 -8.13 -11.41
CA LEU A 207 5.64 -8.58 -12.16
C LEU A 207 6.02 -10.03 -11.86
N MET A 208 5.93 -10.46 -10.60
CA MET A 208 6.21 -11.84 -10.22
C MET A 208 5.16 -12.83 -10.78
N GLU A 209 3.91 -12.39 -10.94
CA GLU A 209 2.86 -13.17 -11.62
C GLU A 209 3.16 -13.33 -13.12
N GLU A 210 3.68 -12.29 -13.77
CA GLU A 210 4.13 -12.41 -15.17
C GLU A 210 5.35 -13.35 -15.30
N TYR A 211 6.28 -13.28 -14.37
CA TYR A 211 7.39 -14.22 -14.36
C TYR A 211 6.94 -15.70 -14.17
N ASP A 212 5.90 -15.95 -13.38
CA ASP A 212 5.36 -17.29 -13.20
C ASP A 212 4.84 -17.91 -14.50
N LYS A 213 4.27 -17.08 -15.40
CA LYS A 213 3.78 -17.52 -16.71
C LYS A 213 4.90 -17.96 -17.66
N VAL A 214 6.05 -17.27 -17.63
CA VAL A 214 7.17 -17.53 -18.53
C VAL A 214 8.24 -18.45 -17.92
N LEU A 215 8.23 -18.63 -16.62
CA LEU A 215 9.14 -19.48 -15.85
C LEU A 215 8.32 -20.40 -14.91
N PRO A 216 7.52 -21.32 -15.45
CA PRO A 216 6.61 -22.13 -14.65
C PRO A 216 7.38 -23.12 -13.75
N GLY A 217 6.73 -23.54 -12.67
CA GLY A 217 7.24 -24.58 -11.76
C GLY A 217 7.88 -24.03 -10.49
N TYR A 218 8.18 -22.75 -10.39
CA TYR A 218 8.75 -22.13 -9.19
C TYR A 218 7.68 -21.52 -8.26
N GLY A 219 6.43 -21.36 -8.72
CA GLY A 219 5.32 -20.83 -7.96
C GLY A 219 5.43 -19.33 -7.65
N PHE A 220 6.04 -18.54 -8.55
CA PHE A 220 6.28 -17.11 -8.35
C PHE A 220 4.98 -16.31 -8.18
N ALA A 221 3.88 -16.74 -8.80
CA ALA A 221 2.57 -16.14 -8.59
C ALA A 221 2.10 -16.24 -7.14
N SER A 222 2.47 -17.28 -6.41
CA SER A 222 2.13 -17.48 -5.00
C SER A 222 3.20 -16.89 -4.07
N ASN A 223 4.43 -17.37 -4.19
CA ASN A 223 5.51 -17.03 -3.26
C ASN A 223 6.20 -15.69 -3.52
N LYS A 224 5.92 -15.03 -4.65
CA LYS A 224 6.51 -13.74 -5.06
C LYS A 224 8.05 -13.72 -5.03
N GLY A 225 8.67 -14.89 -5.22
CA GLY A 225 10.12 -15.09 -5.20
C GLY A 225 10.71 -15.29 -3.80
N TYR A 226 9.91 -15.30 -2.74
CA TYR A 226 10.39 -15.64 -1.40
C TYR A 226 10.71 -17.13 -1.28
N GLY A 227 11.65 -17.47 -0.38
CA GLY A 227 12.12 -18.83 -0.14
C GLY A 227 11.10 -19.69 0.62
N SER A 228 9.92 -19.92 0.03
CA SER A 228 9.00 -20.95 0.53
C SER A 228 9.57 -22.34 0.31
N THR A 229 9.06 -23.33 1.05
CA THR A 229 9.48 -24.73 0.90
C THR A 229 9.35 -25.22 -0.54
N GLU A 230 8.25 -24.84 -1.21
CA GLU A 230 7.97 -25.18 -2.61
C GLU A 230 8.96 -24.52 -3.56
N HIS A 231 9.27 -23.23 -3.32
CA HIS A 231 10.25 -22.51 -4.15
C HIS A 231 11.66 -23.09 -4.02
N ILE A 232 12.10 -23.38 -2.79
CA ILE A 232 13.41 -24.00 -2.54
C ILE A 232 13.49 -25.40 -3.19
N LYS A 233 12.43 -26.21 -3.06
CA LYS A 233 12.35 -27.52 -3.72
C LYS A 233 12.39 -27.40 -5.24
N ALA A 234 11.66 -26.46 -5.81
CA ALA A 234 11.69 -26.18 -7.25
C ALA A 234 13.09 -25.77 -7.70
N LEU A 235 13.75 -24.89 -6.96
CA LEU A 235 15.11 -24.44 -7.23
C LEU A 235 16.11 -25.61 -7.24
N GLN A 236 16.00 -26.54 -6.29
CA GLN A 236 16.85 -27.73 -6.21
C GLN A 236 16.61 -28.73 -7.36
N THR A 237 15.38 -28.81 -7.86
CA THR A 237 14.96 -29.77 -8.88
C THR A 237 15.16 -29.24 -10.30
N LEU A 238 14.80 -27.99 -10.54
CA LEU A 238 14.81 -27.35 -11.87
C LEU A 238 16.04 -26.47 -12.10
N GLY A 239 16.83 -26.21 -11.05
CA GLY A 239 17.96 -25.28 -11.11
C GLY A 239 17.52 -23.82 -11.09
N PRO A 240 18.47 -22.88 -11.02
CA PRO A 240 18.17 -21.45 -10.99
C PRO A 240 17.90 -20.86 -12.38
N THR A 241 16.94 -19.96 -12.45
CA THR A 241 16.61 -19.14 -13.62
C THR A 241 17.38 -17.81 -13.65
N PRO A 242 17.34 -17.03 -14.76
CA PRO A 242 17.97 -15.71 -14.82
C PRO A 242 17.43 -14.66 -13.81
N ILE A 243 16.24 -14.89 -13.25
CA ILE A 243 15.67 -13.97 -12.24
C ILE A 243 16.03 -14.37 -10.80
N HIS A 244 16.73 -15.48 -10.56
CA HIS A 244 17.25 -15.81 -9.24
C HIS A 244 18.51 -15.00 -8.91
N ARG A 245 18.60 -14.58 -7.65
CA ARG A 245 19.76 -13.84 -7.11
C ARG A 245 20.83 -14.83 -6.70
N ARG A 246 21.91 -14.92 -7.47
CA ARG A 246 22.99 -15.89 -7.24
C ARG A 246 23.60 -15.77 -5.85
N SER A 247 23.75 -14.52 -5.36
CA SER A 247 24.26 -14.24 -4.01
C SER A 247 23.33 -14.71 -2.88
N PHE A 248 22.03 -14.98 -3.17
CA PHE A 248 21.04 -15.38 -2.16
C PHE A 248 20.79 -16.88 -2.14
N ILE A 249 21.08 -17.59 -3.23
CA ILE A 249 20.68 -18.99 -3.40
C ILE A 249 21.83 -20.00 -3.17
N GLY A 250 23.06 -19.55 -2.93
CA GLY A 250 24.24 -20.42 -2.81
C GLY A 250 24.18 -21.50 -1.73
N HIS A 251 23.23 -21.42 -0.79
CA HIS A 251 23.00 -22.46 0.23
C HIS A 251 21.96 -23.50 -0.19
N PHE A 252 21.28 -23.31 -1.31
CA PHE A 252 20.18 -24.16 -1.77
C PHE A 252 20.52 -24.96 -3.02
N VAL A 253 21.55 -24.55 -3.75
CA VAL A 253 22.03 -25.14 -5.01
C VAL A 253 23.51 -25.34 -5.00
#